data_03690bae8b43d4f762ae232d427a7df3
#
_entry.id   03690bae8b43d4f762ae232d427a7df3
#
_cell.length_a   1.000
_cell.length_b   1.000
_cell.length_c   1.000
_cell.angle_alpha   90.00
_cell.angle_beta   90.00
_cell.angle_gamma   90.00
#
_symmetry.space_group_name_H-M   'P 1'
#
loop_
_entity.id
_entity.type
_entity.pdbx_description
1 polymer ?
#
loop_
_entity_poly.entity_id
_entity_poly.type
_entity_poly.pdbx_seq_one_letter_code
_entity_poly.pdbx_strand_id
1 'polypeptide(L)'
;RVLPDMPCNFKGKYSDLMKSLFSLVIEYPQLRISSLRAGIAFGSFLALWTSLAFKMGQAPFFAGNNIVGLLGLCGIAGALTASYIGKYVHVLGVKRLNYIGCGLIFVAWFSLYFGQDSYVGIITGIFIIDIGMQCIQLSNQTTIFALNPKAANRINTIFMTTYFIGGSVGTFLE
;
A
#
# COMPACT_ATOMS: atom_id res chain seq x y z
N ARG A 1 -12.95 -2.79 30.06
CA ARG A 1 -11.49 -2.79 29.81
C ARG A 1 -11.01 -1.34 29.90
N VAL A 2 -10.36 -0.99 30.97
CA VAL A 2 -9.74 0.32 31.15
C VAL A 2 -8.44 0.31 30.34
N LEU A 3 -8.34 1.18 29.35
CA LEU A 3 -7.08 1.41 28.63
C LEU A 3 -6.08 1.98 29.62
N PRO A 4 -4.82 1.51 29.66
CA PRO A 4 -3.80 2.10 30.50
C PRO A 4 -3.56 3.57 30.07
N ASP A 5 -3.44 4.47 31.05
CA ASP A 5 -3.10 5.87 30.82
C ASP A 5 -1.74 5.95 30.12
N MET A 6 -1.74 6.36 28.86
CA MET A 6 -0.50 6.61 28.13
C MET A 6 -0.02 8.03 28.43
N PRO A 7 1.15 8.22 29.04
CA PRO A 7 1.67 9.54 29.30
C PRO A 7 1.91 10.28 27.97
N CYS A 8 1.34 11.47 27.86
CA CYS A 8 1.54 12.34 26.70
C CYS A 8 3.00 12.86 26.71
N ASN A 9 3.85 12.26 25.89
CA ASN A 9 5.29 12.59 25.84
C ASN A 9 5.61 13.91 25.14
N PHE A 10 4.61 14.59 24.56
CA PHE A 10 4.83 15.86 23.87
C PHE A 10 4.15 17.02 24.59
N LYS A 11 4.94 17.91 25.18
CA LYS A 11 4.49 19.13 25.89
C LYS A 11 4.63 20.41 25.04
N GLY A 12 4.92 20.30 23.74
CA GLY A 12 5.13 21.43 22.83
C GLY A 12 3.85 21.95 22.19
N LYS A 13 3.95 23.12 21.52
CA LYS A 13 2.86 23.67 20.71
C LYS A 13 2.65 22.83 19.45
N TYR A 14 1.43 22.81 18.91
CA TYR A 14 1.11 22.10 17.65
C TYR A 14 2.02 22.51 16.48
N SER A 15 2.39 23.80 16.41
CA SER A 15 3.35 24.30 15.41
C SER A 15 4.72 23.64 15.48
N ASP A 16 5.19 23.31 16.71
CA ASP A 16 6.49 22.66 16.90
C ASP A 16 6.43 21.18 16.47
N LEU A 17 5.26 20.56 16.66
CA LEU A 17 4.98 19.23 16.15
C LEU A 17 5.06 19.22 14.61
N MET A 18 4.39 20.16 13.94
CA MET A 18 4.41 20.27 12.47
C MET A 18 5.81 20.53 11.94
N LYS A 19 6.56 21.46 12.55
CA LYS A 19 7.97 21.70 12.20
C LYS A 19 8.82 20.44 12.34
N SER A 20 8.57 19.63 13.38
CA SER A 20 9.29 18.37 13.60
C SER A 20 9.01 17.31 12.51
N LEU A 21 7.81 17.31 11.91
CA LEU A 21 7.51 16.44 10.77
C LEU A 21 8.36 16.82 9.55
N PHE A 22 8.41 18.13 9.23
CA PHE A 22 9.25 18.63 8.12
C PHE A 22 10.73 18.34 8.35
N SER A 23 11.22 18.51 9.59
CA SER A 23 12.60 18.17 9.94
C SER A 23 12.90 16.70 9.68
N LEU A 24 12.01 15.78 10.08
CA LEU A 24 12.17 14.33 9.81
C LEU A 24 12.20 14.00 8.32
N VAL A 25 11.39 14.68 7.51
CA VAL A 25 11.40 14.50 6.04
C VAL A 25 12.75 14.91 5.43
N ILE A 26 13.36 15.99 5.94
CA ILE A 26 14.67 16.47 5.46
C ILE A 26 15.79 15.57 5.97
N GLU A 27 15.75 15.19 7.24
CA GLU A 27 16.79 14.41 7.93
C GLU A 27 16.91 12.98 7.39
N TYR A 28 15.76 12.34 7.04
CA TYR A 28 15.75 10.94 6.63
C TYR A 28 15.40 10.77 5.14
N PRO A 29 16.38 10.76 4.20
CA PRO A 29 16.12 10.52 2.78
C PRO A 29 15.40 9.19 2.52
N GLN A 30 15.68 8.19 3.36
CA GLN A 30 15.09 6.87 3.26
C GLN A 30 13.58 6.88 3.55
N LEU A 31 13.12 7.78 4.45
CA LEU A 31 11.70 8.00 4.70
C LEU A 31 11.00 8.52 3.44
N ARG A 32 11.59 9.51 2.76
CA ARG A 32 11.03 10.06 1.51
C ARG A 32 10.89 9.00 0.42
N ILE A 33 11.96 8.22 0.20
CA ILE A 33 11.98 7.18 -0.83
C ILE A 33 10.96 6.08 -0.51
N SER A 34 10.91 5.61 0.74
CA SER A 34 9.97 4.57 1.16
C SER A 34 8.53 5.04 1.08
N SER A 35 8.23 6.27 1.50
CA SER A 35 6.90 6.86 1.44
C SER A 35 6.44 7.07 0.00
N LEU A 36 7.31 7.59 -0.87
CA LEU A 36 6.98 7.80 -2.28
C LEU A 36 6.74 6.48 -2.99
N ARG A 37 7.59 5.48 -2.76
CA ARG A 37 7.45 4.14 -3.34
C ARG A 37 6.14 3.48 -2.94
N ALA A 38 5.79 3.54 -1.66
CA ALA A 38 4.53 3.00 -1.15
C ALA A 38 3.32 3.79 -1.70
N GLY A 39 3.43 5.11 -1.83
CA GLY A 39 2.39 5.96 -2.40
C GLY A 39 2.11 5.65 -3.88
N ILE A 40 3.16 5.49 -4.69
CA ILE A 40 3.04 5.11 -6.12
C ILE A 40 2.39 3.71 -6.24
N ALA A 41 2.84 2.75 -5.44
CA ALA A 41 2.28 1.41 -5.45
C ALA A 41 0.79 1.42 -5.06
N PHE A 42 0.41 2.18 -4.04
CA PHE A 42 -0.98 2.31 -3.63
C PHE A 42 -1.83 3.07 -4.64
N GLY A 43 -1.27 4.09 -5.29
CA GLY A 43 -1.94 4.77 -6.40
C GLY A 43 -2.25 3.82 -7.55
N SER A 44 -1.27 3.01 -7.96
CA SER A 44 -1.46 1.97 -8.97
C SER A 44 -2.52 0.93 -8.57
N PHE A 45 -2.56 0.56 -7.30
CA PHE A 45 -3.55 -0.36 -6.76
C PHE A 45 -4.97 0.24 -6.77
N LEU A 46 -5.14 1.50 -6.35
CA LEU A 46 -6.45 2.15 -6.38
C LEU A 46 -6.92 2.45 -7.81
N ALA A 47 -6.02 2.81 -8.72
CA ALA A 47 -6.33 2.95 -10.14
C ALA A 47 -6.92 1.64 -10.70
N LEU A 48 -6.31 0.49 -10.38
CA LEU A 48 -6.89 -0.80 -10.77
C LEU A 48 -8.35 -0.95 -10.31
N TRP A 49 -8.66 -0.65 -9.04
CA TRP A 49 -10.00 -0.83 -8.51
C TRP A 49 -11.02 0.09 -9.14
N THR A 50 -10.61 1.32 -9.49
CA THR A 50 -11.48 2.27 -10.19
C THR A 50 -11.75 1.80 -11.61
N SER A 51 -10.71 1.47 -12.40
CA SER A 51 -10.85 0.92 -13.76
C SER A 51 -11.66 -0.36 -13.77
N LEU A 52 -11.46 -1.23 -12.79
CA LEU A 52 -12.15 -2.51 -12.72
C LEU A 52 -13.68 -2.31 -12.62
N ALA A 53 -14.12 -1.32 -11.84
CA ALA A 53 -15.54 -1.02 -11.71
C ALA A 53 -16.15 -0.61 -13.07
N PHE A 54 -15.45 0.21 -13.84
CA PHE A 54 -15.87 0.61 -15.19
C PHE A 54 -15.81 -0.57 -16.17
N LYS A 55 -14.73 -1.34 -16.18
CA LYS A 55 -14.55 -2.50 -17.08
C LYS A 55 -15.61 -3.56 -16.87
N MET A 56 -15.99 -3.83 -15.62
CA MET A 56 -17.03 -4.82 -15.31
C MET A 56 -18.42 -4.40 -15.82
N GLY A 57 -18.70 -3.11 -15.90
CA GLY A 57 -19.97 -2.60 -16.47
C GLY A 57 -20.04 -2.67 -17.99
N GLN A 58 -18.95 -2.95 -18.67
CA GLN A 58 -18.85 -2.97 -20.13
C GLN A 58 -18.79 -4.40 -20.72
N ALA A 59 -18.84 -4.52 -22.05
CA ALA A 59 -18.60 -5.79 -22.73
C ALA A 59 -17.19 -6.31 -22.41
N PRO A 60 -16.98 -7.61 -22.29
CA PRO A 60 -17.96 -8.71 -22.45
C PRO A 60 -18.75 -9.06 -21.18
N PHE A 61 -18.48 -8.40 -20.05
CA PHE A 61 -18.98 -8.85 -18.74
C PHE A 61 -20.42 -8.41 -18.46
N PHE A 62 -20.76 -7.14 -18.75
CA PHE A 62 -22.03 -6.51 -18.38
C PHE A 62 -22.45 -6.81 -16.93
N ALA A 63 -21.48 -6.83 -16.02
CA ALA A 63 -21.62 -7.26 -14.66
C ALA A 63 -22.04 -6.10 -13.77
N GLY A 64 -22.99 -6.35 -12.89
CA GLY A 64 -23.41 -5.37 -11.87
C GLY A 64 -22.37 -5.18 -10.76
N ASN A 65 -22.55 -4.13 -9.96
CA ASN A 65 -21.68 -3.78 -8.83
C ASN A 65 -21.49 -4.93 -7.82
N ASN A 66 -22.43 -5.89 -7.78
CA ASN A 66 -22.34 -7.08 -6.92
C ASN A 66 -21.12 -7.96 -7.28
N ILE A 67 -20.79 -8.07 -8.57
CA ILE A 67 -19.64 -8.88 -9.01
C ILE A 67 -18.33 -8.16 -8.66
N VAL A 68 -18.28 -6.84 -8.79
CA VAL A 68 -17.12 -6.04 -8.34
C VAL A 68 -16.91 -6.23 -6.83
N GLY A 69 -17.98 -6.24 -6.05
CA GLY A 69 -17.95 -6.54 -4.62
C GLY A 69 -17.45 -7.95 -4.30
N LEU A 70 -17.82 -8.95 -5.10
CA LEU A 70 -17.32 -10.32 -4.96
C LEU A 70 -15.82 -10.41 -5.31
N LEU A 71 -15.37 -9.69 -6.31
CA LEU A 71 -13.93 -9.60 -6.62
C LEU A 71 -13.15 -8.96 -5.46
N GLY A 72 -13.77 -8.07 -4.68
CA GLY A 72 -13.21 -7.53 -3.44
C GLY A 72 -12.91 -8.59 -2.38
N LEU A 73 -13.57 -9.74 -2.40
CA LEU A 73 -13.26 -10.87 -1.51
C LEU A 73 -11.87 -11.47 -1.80
N CYS A 74 -11.35 -11.30 -3.02
CA CYS A 74 -9.96 -11.67 -3.33
C CYS A 74 -8.96 -10.91 -2.42
N GLY A 75 -9.30 -9.68 -2.01
CA GLY A 75 -8.52 -8.89 -1.06
C GLY A 75 -8.37 -9.54 0.32
N ILE A 76 -9.30 -10.42 0.73
CA ILE A 76 -9.16 -11.21 1.96
C ILE A 76 -7.96 -12.14 1.85
N ALA A 77 -7.76 -12.78 0.70
CA ALA A 77 -6.59 -13.61 0.44
C ALA A 77 -5.29 -12.78 0.48
N GLY A 78 -5.31 -11.55 -0.06
CA GLY A 78 -4.23 -10.58 0.07
C GLY A 78 -3.90 -10.26 1.54
N ALA A 79 -4.91 -10.01 2.36
CA ALA A 79 -4.74 -9.74 3.79
C ALA A 79 -4.16 -10.95 4.55
N LEU A 80 -4.55 -12.17 4.20
CA LEU A 80 -3.98 -13.39 4.77
C LEU A 80 -2.51 -13.56 4.38
N THR A 81 -2.16 -13.26 3.13
CA THR A 81 -0.76 -13.31 2.67
C THR A 81 0.13 -12.30 3.38
N ALA A 82 -0.40 -11.14 3.81
CA ALA A 82 0.34 -10.16 4.60
C ALA A 82 0.93 -10.77 5.89
N SER A 83 0.17 -11.64 6.57
CA SER A 83 0.63 -12.32 7.78
C SER A 83 1.79 -13.28 7.51
N TYR A 84 1.77 -13.95 6.37
CA TYR A 84 2.87 -14.81 5.93
C TYR A 84 4.10 -14.00 5.52
N ILE A 85 3.92 -12.97 4.69
CA ILE A 85 4.99 -12.09 4.22
C ILE A 85 5.67 -11.41 5.41
N GLY A 86 4.91 -10.97 6.41
CA GLY A 86 5.43 -10.37 7.64
C GLY A 86 6.45 -11.24 8.37
N LYS A 87 6.24 -12.57 8.39
CA LYS A 87 7.19 -13.53 8.99
C LYS A 87 8.51 -13.60 8.19
N TYR A 88 8.43 -13.44 6.88
CA TYR A 88 9.60 -13.58 5.99
C TYR A 88 10.36 -12.27 5.76
N VAL A 89 9.84 -11.12 6.18
CA VAL A 89 10.52 -9.81 6.05
C VAL A 89 11.93 -9.85 6.62
N HIS A 90 12.10 -10.49 7.79
CA HIS A 90 13.39 -10.58 8.46
C HIS A 90 14.34 -11.59 7.79
N VAL A 91 13.80 -12.63 7.16
CA VAL A 91 14.57 -13.70 6.49
C VAL A 91 15.03 -13.28 5.10
N LEU A 92 14.12 -12.75 4.31
CA LEU A 92 14.40 -12.31 2.93
C LEU A 92 15.14 -10.97 2.87
N GLY A 93 14.97 -10.15 3.89
CA GLY A 93 15.46 -8.78 3.94
C GLY A 93 14.58 -7.80 3.17
N VAL A 94 14.49 -6.60 3.72
CA VAL A 94 13.57 -5.53 3.25
C VAL A 94 13.76 -5.17 1.78
N LYS A 95 15.02 -5.12 1.32
CA LYS A 95 15.35 -4.75 -0.07
C LYS A 95 14.82 -5.79 -1.07
N ARG A 96 15.08 -7.08 -0.82
CA ARG A 96 14.62 -8.17 -1.70
C ARG A 96 13.11 -8.22 -1.76
N LEU A 97 12.44 -8.11 -0.61
CA LEU A 97 10.99 -8.12 -0.54
C LEU A 97 10.37 -6.96 -1.32
N ASN A 98 11.00 -5.79 -1.29
CA ASN A 98 10.55 -4.64 -2.07
C ASN A 98 10.68 -4.88 -3.58
N TYR A 99 11.80 -5.45 -4.05
CA TYR A 99 11.98 -5.79 -5.46
C TYR A 99 10.99 -6.87 -5.93
N ILE A 100 10.73 -7.88 -5.10
CA ILE A 100 9.72 -8.90 -5.38
C ILE A 100 8.34 -8.24 -5.53
N GLY A 101 7.97 -7.34 -4.60
CA GLY A 101 6.72 -6.61 -4.67
C GLY A 101 6.57 -5.77 -5.94
N CYS A 102 7.60 -5.03 -6.33
CA CYS A 102 7.60 -4.27 -7.59
C CYS A 102 7.45 -5.18 -8.81
N GLY A 103 8.17 -6.30 -8.84
CA GLY A 103 8.06 -7.29 -9.91
C GLY A 103 6.67 -7.91 -10.00
N LEU A 104 6.06 -8.23 -8.86
CA LEU A 104 4.69 -8.76 -8.81
C LEU A 104 3.67 -7.74 -9.32
N ILE A 105 3.76 -6.47 -8.94
CA ILE A 105 2.87 -5.43 -9.47
C ILE A 105 3.01 -5.32 -11.00
N PHE A 106 4.24 -5.37 -11.50
CA PHE A 106 4.49 -5.33 -12.93
C PHE A 106 3.86 -6.54 -13.66
N VAL A 107 4.08 -7.75 -13.13
CA VAL A 107 3.47 -8.98 -13.66
C VAL A 107 1.94 -8.93 -13.57
N ALA A 108 1.37 -8.37 -12.51
CA ALA A 108 -0.07 -8.21 -12.35
C ALA A 108 -0.67 -7.35 -13.48
N TRP A 109 -0.04 -6.21 -13.80
CA TRP A 109 -0.50 -5.37 -14.89
C TRP A 109 -0.43 -6.07 -16.26
N PHE A 110 0.61 -6.87 -16.51
CA PHE A 110 0.67 -7.72 -17.71
C PHE A 110 -0.46 -8.76 -17.73
N SER A 111 -0.69 -9.45 -16.61
CA SER A 111 -1.78 -10.42 -16.49
C SER A 111 -3.15 -9.78 -16.74
N LEU A 112 -3.38 -8.58 -16.19
CA LEU A 112 -4.61 -7.83 -16.39
C LEU A 112 -4.78 -7.38 -17.84
N TYR A 113 -3.70 -6.91 -18.48
CA TYR A 113 -3.75 -6.47 -19.87
C TYR A 113 -4.10 -7.61 -20.83
N PHE A 114 -3.46 -8.76 -20.69
CA PHE A 114 -3.73 -9.92 -21.56
C PHE A 114 -5.00 -10.69 -21.17
N GLY A 115 -5.37 -10.66 -19.90
CA GLY A 115 -6.53 -11.36 -19.37
C GLY A 115 -7.77 -10.49 -19.15
N GLN A 116 -7.79 -9.26 -19.69
CA GLN A 116 -8.82 -8.26 -19.41
C GLN A 116 -10.25 -8.65 -19.82
N ASP A 117 -10.41 -9.63 -20.70
CA ASP A 117 -11.71 -10.11 -21.18
C ASP A 117 -12.11 -11.46 -20.57
N SER A 118 -11.36 -11.92 -19.57
CA SER A 118 -11.60 -13.18 -18.85
C SER A 118 -11.65 -12.95 -17.34
N TYR A 119 -12.67 -13.48 -16.66
CA TYR A 119 -12.73 -13.49 -15.21
C TYR A 119 -11.50 -14.11 -14.55
N VAL A 120 -10.97 -15.18 -15.12
CA VAL A 120 -9.76 -15.85 -14.61
C VAL A 120 -8.55 -14.92 -14.67
N GLY A 121 -8.37 -14.20 -15.78
CA GLY A 121 -7.29 -13.24 -15.96
C GLY A 121 -7.37 -12.09 -14.95
N ILE A 122 -8.57 -11.56 -14.75
CA ILE A 122 -8.83 -10.47 -13.80
C ILE A 122 -8.57 -10.94 -12.36
N ILE A 123 -9.13 -12.07 -11.94
CA ILE A 123 -8.93 -12.63 -10.60
C ILE A 123 -7.45 -12.90 -10.32
N THR A 124 -6.76 -13.51 -11.29
CA THR A 124 -5.32 -13.76 -11.16
C THR A 124 -4.52 -12.47 -11.02
N GLY A 125 -4.85 -11.46 -11.84
CA GLY A 125 -4.20 -10.14 -11.77
C GLY A 125 -4.42 -9.45 -10.42
N ILE A 126 -5.66 -9.45 -9.91
CA ILE A 126 -6.00 -8.90 -8.59
C ILE A 126 -5.19 -9.62 -7.49
N PHE A 127 -5.14 -10.94 -7.52
CA PHE A 127 -4.42 -11.72 -6.52
C PHE A 127 -2.92 -11.41 -6.51
N ILE A 128 -2.31 -11.29 -7.69
CA ILE A 128 -0.89 -10.98 -7.83
C ILE A 128 -0.58 -9.55 -7.36
N ILE A 129 -1.44 -8.57 -7.71
CA ILE A 129 -1.21 -7.18 -7.29
C ILE A 129 -1.38 -7.02 -5.79
N ASP A 130 -2.33 -7.73 -5.15
CA ASP A 130 -2.52 -7.74 -3.70
C ASP A 130 -1.27 -8.23 -2.98
N ILE A 131 -0.70 -9.37 -3.41
CA ILE A 131 0.55 -9.90 -2.86
C ILE A 131 1.69 -8.90 -3.04
N GLY A 132 1.85 -8.35 -4.24
CA GLY A 132 2.87 -7.35 -4.55
C GLY A 132 2.76 -6.11 -3.67
N MET A 133 1.54 -5.62 -3.48
CA MET A 133 1.24 -4.49 -2.63
C MET A 133 1.62 -4.74 -1.17
N GLN A 134 1.30 -5.91 -0.62
CA GLN A 134 1.68 -6.30 0.75
C GLN A 134 3.20 -6.38 0.91
N CYS A 135 3.92 -6.92 -0.07
CA CYS A 135 5.38 -6.95 -0.06
C CYS A 135 5.98 -5.54 0.03
N ILE A 136 5.48 -4.61 -0.79
CA ILE A 136 5.96 -3.22 -0.81
C ILE A 136 5.61 -2.52 0.50
N GLN A 137 4.37 -2.63 0.96
CA GLN A 137 3.91 -1.95 2.16
C GLN A 137 4.69 -2.41 3.39
N LEU A 138 4.77 -3.72 3.64
CA LEU A 138 5.47 -4.28 4.80
C LEU A 138 6.96 -3.96 4.78
N SER A 139 7.61 -4.07 3.61
CA SER A 139 9.03 -3.76 3.49
C SER A 139 9.34 -2.28 3.76
N ASN A 140 8.52 -1.36 3.24
CA ASN A 140 8.71 0.06 3.48
C ASN A 140 8.36 0.45 4.93
N GLN A 141 7.29 -0.09 5.51
CA GLN A 141 6.97 0.13 6.93
C GLN A 141 8.07 -0.36 7.86
N THR A 142 8.60 -1.56 7.64
CA THR A 142 9.72 -2.09 8.42
C THR A 142 10.94 -1.17 8.32
N THR A 143 11.23 -0.65 7.13
CA THR A 143 12.34 0.29 6.90
C THR A 143 12.15 1.57 7.70
N ILE A 144 10.99 2.20 7.62
CA ILE A 144 10.77 3.52 8.26
C ILE A 144 10.73 3.43 9.78
N PHE A 145 10.17 2.37 10.35
CA PHE A 145 10.13 2.19 11.80
C PHE A 145 11.52 1.92 12.42
N ALA A 146 12.45 1.38 11.63
CA ALA A 146 13.84 1.19 12.05
C ALA A 146 14.65 2.49 12.06
N LEU A 147 14.20 3.58 11.40
CA LEU A 147 14.95 4.83 11.31
C LEU A 147 15.08 5.54 12.66
N ASN A 148 13.97 5.70 13.37
CA ASN A 148 13.97 6.35 14.68
C ASN A 148 12.78 5.86 15.53
N PRO A 149 13.00 4.87 16.41
CA PRO A 149 11.94 4.32 17.25
C PRO A 149 11.26 5.36 18.16
N LYS A 150 12.00 6.41 18.60
CA LYS A 150 11.45 7.49 19.44
C LYS A 150 10.51 8.42 18.67
N ALA A 151 10.65 8.48 17.36
CA ALA A 151 9.82 9.30 16.47
C ALA A 151 8.86 8.45 15.61
N ALA A 152 8.68 7.17 15.91
CA ALA A 152 7.94 6.20 15.10
C ALA A 152 6.54 6.70 14.69
N ASN A 153 5.78 7.28 15.62
CA ASN A 153 4.44 7.81 15.33
C ASN A 153 4.48 8.96 14.31
N ARG A 154 5.43 9.87 14.43
CA ARG A 154 5.59 11.00 13.50
C ARG A 154 6.05 10.53 12.12
N ILE A 155 6.97 9.58 12.07
CA ILE A 155 7.43 8.94 10.84
C ILE A 155 6.26 8.23 10.16
N ASN A 156 5.44 7.49 10.92
CA ASN A 156 4.26 6.83 10.38
C ASN A 156 3.23 7.83 9.84
N THR A 157 3.04 8.97 10.48
CA THR A 157 2.16 10.03 9.98
C THR A 157 2.61 10.52 8.60
N ILE A 158 3.90 10.81 8.42
CA ILE A 158 4.46 11.23 7.13
C ILE A 158 4.26 10.15 6.07
N PHE A 159 4.58 8.90 6.41
CA PHE A 159 4.44 7.76 5.53
C PHE A 159 2.99 7.58 5.07
N MET A 160 2.04 7.52 5.99
CA MET A 160 0.63 7.33 5.68
C MET A 160 0.03 8.51 4.91
N THR A 161 0.42 9.75 5.23
CA THR A 161 -0.01 10.93 4.46
C THR A 161 0.44 10.81 3.00
N THR A 162 1.70 10.50 2.76
CA THR A 162 2.24 10.33 1.40
C THR A 162 1.58 9.14 0.69
N TYR A 163 1.33 8.07 1.41
CA TYR A 163 0.66 6.86 0.93
C TYR A 163 -0.75 7.19 0.40
N PHE A 164 -1.58 7.88 1.20
CA PHE A 164 -2.93 8.25 0.79
C PHE A 164 -2.96 9.34 -0.29
N ILE A 165 -2.01 10.28 -0.30
CA ILE A 165 -1.87 11.22 -1.41
C ILE A 165 -1.59 10.46 -2.71
N GLY A 166 -0.69 9.48 -2.69
CA GLY A 166 -0.42 8.62 -3.83
C GLY A 166 -1.66 7.88 -4.31
N GLY A 167 -2.45 7.32 -3.38
CA GLY A 167 -3.74 6.69 -3.68
C GLY A 167 -4.72 7.65 -4.37
N SER A 168 -4.88 8.84 -3.82
CA SER A 168 -5.78 9.88 -4.38
C SER A 168 -5.34 10.31 -5.79
N VAL A 169 -4.04 10.48 -6.01
CA VAL A 169 -3.50 10.78 -7.35
C VAL A 169 -3.78 9.64 -8.32
N GLY A 170 -3.61 8.38 -7.88
CA GLY A 170 -3.88 7.22 -8.72
C GLY A 170 -5.34 7.15 -9.18
N THR A 171 -6.29 7.44 -8.32
CA THR A 171 -7.72 7.47 -8.68
C THR A 171 -8.10 8.69 -9.52
N PHE A 172 -7.36 9.79 -9.43
CA PHE A 172 -7.64 11.00 -10.19
C PHE A 172 -7.11 10.95 -11.63
N LEU A 173 -6.02 10.22 -11.87
CA LEU A 173 -5.38 10.09 -13.19
C LEU A 173 -6.13 9.16 -14.16
N GLU A 174 -7.18 8.51 -13.70
CA GLU A 174 -8.02 7.59 -14.43
C GLU A 174 -9.31 8.27 -14.96
#